data_69206303c33f1837335343ab2807a3bd
#
_entry.id   69206303c33f1837335343ab2807a3bd
#
_cell.length_a   1.000
_cell.length_b   1.000
_cell.length_c   1.000
_cell.angle_alpha   90.00
_cell.angle_beta   90.00
_cell.angle_gamma   90.00
#
_symmetry.space_group_name_H-M   'P 1'
#
loop_
_entity.id
_entity.type
_entity.pdbx_description
1 polymer ?
#
loop_
_entity_poly.entity_id
_entity_poly.type
_entity_poly.pdbx_seq_one_letter_code
_entity_poly.pdbx_strand_id
1 'polypeptide(L)'
;SKSLGTVRQGSGVIIDQNNILTIGYIVIEASDIKIGLPNGKKIPGRLTGYDHSSGFGIVSPVIKANLIPLKFGNSDKIELDDVLLILPSPNKGVGSMAKMVSRRPFVGWWEYFLEKPIYTLPMNQSWAGAPLVNSKGEILGIGSLFVADAASPGTITPGNMFVPINLLKPILNDLLKYGRPKSGMKPY
;
A
#
# COMPACT_ATOMS: atom_id res chain seq x y z
N SER A 1 -1.40 33.64 -6.08
CA SER A 1 -2.34 32.62 -5.66
C SER A 1 -1.59 31.61 -4.81
N LYS A 2 -1.78 31.68 -3.50
CA LYS A 2 -1.23 30.71 -2.55
C LYS A 2 -2.02 29.42 -2.76
N SER A 3 -1.43 28.43 -3.42
CA SER A 3 -1.92 27.06 -3.34
C SER A 3 -1.74 26.62 -1.89
N LEU A 4 -2.82 26.53 -1.15
CA LEU A 4 -2.83 25.88 0.14
C LEU A 4 -2.47 24.43 -0.12
N GLY A 5 -1.21 24.07 0.19
CA GLY A 5 -0.71 22.71 0.03
C GLY A 5 -1.60 21.75 0.80
N THR A 6 -2.22 20.81 0.10
CA THR A 6 -3.00 19.76 0.75
C THR A 6 -2.03 18.80 1.46
N VAL A 7 -2.13 18.72 2.78
CA VAL A 7 -1.39 17.74 3.56
C VAL A 7 -2.06 16.38 3.41
N ARG A 8 -1.33 15.41 2.91
CA ARG A 8 -1.76 14.02 2.81
C ARG A 8 -1.00 13.18 3.82
N GLN A 9 -1.67 12.25 4.46
CA GLN A 9 -1.10 11.38 5.47
C GLN A 9 -1.47 9.94 5.19
N GLY A 10 -0.60 9.03 5.60
CA GLY A 10 -0.85 7.61 5.48
C GLY A 10 0.24 6.81 6.15
N SER A 11 0.20 5.53 5.91
CA SER A 11 1.14 4.55 6.42
C SER A 11 2.05 4.04 5.32
N GLY A 12 3.11 3.37 5.71
CA GLY A 12 3.97 2.63 4.81
C GLY A 12 4.55 1.42 5.52
N VAL A 13 5.23 0.58 4.78
CA VAL A 13 5.91 -0.59 5.31
C VAL A 13 7.35 -0.64 4.80
N ILE A 14 8.26 -0.97 5.69
CA ILE A 14 9.68 -1.11 5.36
C ILE A 14 9.87 -2.41 4.58
N ILE A 15 10.40 -2.32 3.37
CA ILE A 15 10.63 -3.48 2.51
C ILE A 15 12.10 -3.85 2.37
N ASP A 16 13.00 -2.91 2.66
CA ASP A 16 14.44 -3.15 2.80
C ASP A 16 15.05 -2.03 3.67
N GLN A 17 16.37 -2.03 3.83
CA GLN A 17 17.06 -1.09 4.70
C GLN A 17 16.92 0.38 4.28
N ASN A 18 16.54 0.65 3.02
CA ASN A 18 16.53 1.98 2.44
C ASN A 18 15.18 2.39 1.84
N ASN A 19 14.20 1.49 1.82
CA ASN A 19 12.97 1.72 1.08
C ASN A 19 11.72 1.39 1.89
N ILE A 20 10.73 2.26 1.72
CA ILE A 20 9.41 2.13 2.32
C ILE A 20 8.40 2.06 1.19
N LEU A 21 7.56 1.04 1.23
CA LEU A 21 6.45 0.85 0.30
C LEU A 21 5.19 1.50 0.85
N THR A 22 4.51 2.25 0.01
CA THR A 22 3.21 2.86 0.33
C THR A 22 2.32 2.88 -0.91
N ILE A 23 1.18 3.54 -0.82
CA ILE A 23 0.34 3.80 -1.98
C ILE A 23 0.67 5.17 -2.56
N GLY A 24 0.84 5.23 -3.87
CA GLY A 24 1.45 6.38 -4.54
C GLY A 24 0.70 7.69 -4.40
N TYR A 25 -0.65 7.67 -4.36
CA TYR A 25 -1.41 8.91 -4.28
C TYR A 25 -1.14 9.73 -3.01
N ILE A 26 -0.61 9.10 -1.94
CA ILE A 26 -0.21 9.82 -0.73
C ILE A 26 0.99 10.73 -0.99
N VAL A 27 1.92 10.27 -1.82
CA VAL A 27 3.25 10.89 -1.99
C VAL A 27 3.48 11.52 -3.36
N ILE A 28 2.65 11.22 -4.33
CA ILE A 28 2.75 11.81 -5.68
C ILE A 28 2.60 13.33 -5.60
N GLU A 29 3.41 14.05 -6.34
CA GLU A 29 3.43 15.51 -6.40
C GLU A 29 3.62 16.19 -5.02
N ALA A 30 4.09 15.45 -4.03
CA ALA A 30 4.43 16.03 -2.74
C ALA A 30 5.69 16.89 -2.87
N SER A 31 5.60 18.13 -2.42
CA SER A 31 6.76 19.03 -2.36
C SER A 31 7.68 18.70 -1.18
N ASP A 32 7.15 18.06 -0.14
CA ASP A 32 7.88 17.68 1.07
C ASP A 32 7.29 16.39 1.64
N ILE A 33 8.14 15.41 1.89
CA ILE A 33 7.76 14.12 2.46
C ILE A 33 8.45 13.96 3.80
N LYS A 34 7.67 13.68 4.84
CA LYS A 34 8.16 13.31 6.17
C LYS A 34 7.82 11.86 6.47
N ILE A 35 8.82 11.11 6.90
CA ILE A 35 8.68 9.73 7.33
C ILE A 35 8.63 9.72 8.86
N GLY A 36 7.51 9.25 9.40
CA GLY A 36 7.35 9.04 10.85
C GLY A 36 7.88 7.65 11.22
N LEU A 37 8.89 7.59 12.07
CA LEU A 37 9.48 6.35 12.56
C LEU A 37 8.71 5.83 13.79
N PRO A 38 8.83 4.53 14.12
CA PRO A 38 8.16 3.95 15.29
C PRO A 38 8.50 4.63 16.64
N ASN A 39 9.69 5.22 16.74
CA ASN A 39 10.08 5.97 17.93
C ASN A 39 9.51 7.40 18.01
N GLY A 40 8.62 7.77 17.09
CA GLY A 40 8.03 9.11 17.00
C GLY A 40 8.89 10.15 16.27
N LYS A 41 10.10 9.83 15.92
CA LYS A 41 10.99 10.73 15.16
C LYS A 41 10.51 10.85 13.72
N LYS A 42 10.54 12.07 13.19
CA LYS A 42 10.25 12.36 11.78
C LYS A 42 11.54 12.66 11.04
N ILE A 43 11.73 12.03 9.90
CA ILE A 43 12.88 12.25 9.03
C ILE A 43 12.42 12.61 7.62
N PRO A 44 13.22 13.38 6.87
CA PRO A 44 12.88 13.71 5.50
C PRO A 44 12.98 12.47 4.61
N GLY A 45 12.05 12.37 3.66
CA GLY A 45 12.03 11.33 2.64
C GLY A 45 11.84 11.92 1.26
N ARG A 46 11.99 11.08 0.25
CA ARG A 46 11.68 11.44 -1.13
C ARG A 46 11.06 10.28 -1.87
N LEU A 47 10.20 10.59 -2.82
CA LEU A 47 9.62 9.62 -3.73
C LEU A 47 10.71 9.15 -4.71
N THR A 48 11.04 7.86 -4.67
CA THR A 48 12.07 7.26 -5.51
C THR A 48 11.51 6.29 -6.53
N GLY A 49 10.27 5.88 -6.38
CA GLY A 49 9.63 4.98 -7.34
C GLY A 49 8.12 5.09 -7.31
N TYR A 50 7.51 4.95 -8.47
CA TYR A 50 6.06 4.95 -8.60
C TYR A 50 5.63 4.09 -9.79
N ASP A 51 4.61 3.27 -9.58
CA ASP A 51 3.97 2.50 -10.63
C ASP A 51 2.52 2.93 -10.82
N HIS A 52 2.23 3.46 -11.99
CA HIS A 52 0.88 3.94 -12.36
C HIS A 52 -0.15 2.81 -12.38
N SER A 53 0.25 1.62 -12.82
CA SER A 53 -0.68 0.51 -13.03
C SER A 53 -1.20 -0.09 -11.73
N SER A 54 -0.35 -0.21 -10.71
CA SER A 54 -0.72 -0.76 -9.40
C SER A 54 -0.99 0.30 -8.34
N GLY A 55 -0.41 1.49 -8.52
CA GLY A 55 -0.44 2.55 -7.52
C GLY A 55 0.63 2.45 -6.45
N PHE A 56 1.56 1.49 -6.51
CA PHE A 56 2.64 1.40 -5.55
C PHE A 56 3.58 2.60 -5.60
N GLY A 57 3.96 3.12 -4.45
CA GLY A 57 4.96 4.15 -4.30
C GLY A 57 6.11 3.69 -3.41
N ILE A 58 7.32 4.08 -3.76
CA ILE A 58 8.54 3.84 -2.97
C ILE A 58 9.05 5.16 -2.45
N VAL A 59 9.22 5.25 -1.14
CA VAL A 59 9.80 6.40 -0.46
C VAL A 59 11.09 5.96 0.20
N SER A 60 12.14 6.76 0.01
CA SER A 60 13.45 6.50 0.64
C SER A 60 13.78 7.63 1.61
N PRO A 61 14.33 7.31 2.80
CA PRO A 61 14.87 8.33 3.68
C PRO A 61 16.01 9.10 3.01
N VAL A 62 16.05 10.40 3.21
CA VAL A 62 17.17 11.25 2.73
C VAL A 62 18.41 11.00 3.59
N ILE A 63 18.20 10.69 4.86
CA ILE A 63 19.27 10.34 5.80
C ILE A 63 19.21 8.86 6.12
N LYS A 64 20.37 8.27 6.43
CA LYS A 64 20.43 6.85 6.81
C LYS A 64 19.60 6.59 8.07
N ALA A 65 18.75 5.59 7.99
CA ALA A 65 17.96 5.11 9.12
C ALA A 65 18.10 3.58 9.23
N ASN A 66 18.07 3.09 10.47
CA ASN A 66 18.11 1.65 10.71
C ASN A 66 16.70 1.06 10.59
N LEU A 67 16.33 0.71 9.37
CA LEU A 67 15.03 0.16 9.05
C LEU A 67 15.07 -1.36 9.11
N ILE A 68 14.06 -1.97 9.74
CA ILE A 68 13.91 -3.42 9.82
C ILE A 68 12.78 -3.83 8.88
N PRO A 69 13.08 -4.52 7.77
CA PRO A 69 12.07 -4.85 6.78
C PRO A 69 11.18 -6.02 7.18
N LEU A 70 9.95 -6.01 6.70
CA LEU A 70 9.09 -7.18 6.64
C LEU A 70 9.35 -7.94 5.32
N LYS A 71 9.13 -9.25 5.36
CA LYS A 71 9.23 -10.10 4.17
C LYS A 71 7.96 -10.02 3.33
N PHE A 72 8.08 -10.28 2.04
CA PHE A 72 6.93 -10.46 1.16
C PHE A 72 6.32 -11.86 1.35
N GLY A 73 5.00 -11.88 1.48
CA GLY A 73 4.23 -13.11 1.41
C GLY A 73 3.80 -13.42 -0.04
N ASN A 74 2.81 -14.28 -0.17
CA ASN A 74 2.22 -14.63 -1.45
C ASN A 74 0.72 -14.28 -1.46
N SER A 75 0.37 -13.21 -2.16
CA SER A 75 -1.01 -12.73 -2.20
C SER A 75 -1.96 -13.65 -2.97
N ASP A 76 -1.45 -14.59 -3.76
CA ASP A 76 -2.27 -15.58 -4.47
C ASP A 76 -2.68 -16.77 -3.58
N LYS A 77 -2.06 -16.92 -2.41
CA LYS A 77 -2.31 -18.04 -1.48
C LYS A 77 -3.18 -17.67 -0.28
N ILE A 78 -3.84 -16.52 -0.31
CA ILE A 78 -4.76 -16.13 0.77
C ILE A 78 -6.03 -16.98 0.67
N GLU A 79 -6.40 -17.59 1.79
CA GLU A 79 -7.64 -18.36 1.91
C GLU A 79 -8.68 -17.60 2.72
N LEU A 80 -9.96 -17.97 2.55
CA LEU A 80 -11.07 -17.26 3.19
C LEU A 80 -11.03 -17.25 4.71
N ASP A 81 -10.47 -18.30 5.30
CA ASP A 81 -10.39 -18.47 6.75
C ASP A 81 -9.09 -17.91 7.36
N ASP A 82 -8.19 -17.41 6.53
CA ASP A 82 -6.95 -16.85 7.01
C ASP A 82 -7.19 -15.63 7.89
N VAL A 83 -6.54 -15.58 9.03
CA VAL A 83 -6.50 -14.38 9.87
C VAL A 83 -5.42 -13.46 9.32
N LEU A 84 -5.84 -12.28 8.91
CA LEU A 84 -4.99 -11.23 8.38
C LEU A 84 -4.93 -10.07 9.36
N LEU A 85 -3.88 -9.27 9.27
CA LEU A 85 -3.71 -8.06 10.08
C LEU A 85 -3.50 -6.87 9.16
N ILE A 86 -4.20 -5.78 9.46
CA ILE A 86 -3.96 -4.46 8.88
C ILE A 86 -3.12 -3.69 9.88
N LEU A 87 -1.93 -3.24 9.47
CA LEU A 87 -0.96 -2.62 10.36
C LEU A 87 -0.67 -1.16 9.96
N PRO A 88 -1.53 -0.21 10.34
CA PRO A 88 -1.22 1.20 10.16
C PRO A 88 0.02 1.60 10.96
N SER A 89 0.67 2.69 10.56
CA SER A 89 1.72 3.29 11.36
C SER A 89 1.17 3.68 12.74
N PRO A 90 1.94 3.51 13.84
CA PRO A 90 1.43 3.71 15.20
C PRO A 90 0.82 5.10 15.45
N ASN A 91 1.31 6.12 14.74
CA ASN A 91 0.79 7.50 14.86
C ASN A 91 -0.47 7.76 14.00
N LYS A 92 -0.91 6.78 13.21
CA LYS A 92 -2.03 6.94 12.26
C LYS A 92 -3.25 6.11 12.62
N GLY A 93 -3.07 5.05 13.37
CA GLY A 93 -4.17 4.19 13.75
C GLY A 93 -3.73 2.95 14.51
N VAL A 94 -4.70 2.11 14.79
CA VAL A 94 -4.51 0.86 15.53
C VAL A 94 -4.56 -0.31 14.55
N GLY A 95 -3.67 -1.27 14.73
CA GLY A 95 -3.70 -2.54 14.01
C GLY A 95 -4.98 -3.31 14.31
N SER A 96 -5.50 -3.98 13.31
CA SER A 96 -6.73 -4.76 13.45
C SER A 96 -6.67 -6.05 12.66
N MET A 97 -7.40 -7.06 13.14
CA MET A 97 -7.61 -8.30 12.39
C MET A 97 -8.62 -8.06 11.27
N ALA A 98 -8.43 -8.78 10.18
CA ALA A 98 -9.31 -8.74 9.03
C ALA A 98 -9.37 -10.11 8.36
N LYS A 99 -10.39 -10.32 7.55
CA LYS A 99 -10.51 -11.49 6.67
C LYS A 99 -10.75 -11.03 5.25
N MET A 100 -10.20 -11.75 4.31
CA MET A 100 -10.50 -11.56 2.89
C MET A 100 -11.92 -12.03 2.59
N VAL A 101 -12.68 -11.20 1.89
CA VAL A 101 -14.08 -11.51 1.53
C VAL A 101 -14.31 -11.58 0.04
N SER A 102 -13.42 -11.01 -0.76
CA SER A 102 -13.54 -11.02 -2.23
C SER A 102 -12.18 -10.79 -2.89
N ARG A 103 -12.06 -11.27 -4.12
CA ARG A 103 -10.95 -11.01 -5.04
C ARG A 103 -11.47 -10.53 -6.40
N ARG A 104 -12.70 -10.01 -6.44
CA ARG A 104 -13.30 -9.55 -7.71
C ARG A 104 -12.46 -8.43 -8.34
N PRO A 105 -12.48 -8.30 -9.68
CA PRO A 105 -11.81 -7.20 -10.36
C PRO A 105 -12.30 -5.83 -9.88
N PHE A 106 -11.40 -4.86 -9.88
CA PHE A 106 -11.70 -3.46 -9.60
C PHE A 106 -11.40 -2.61 -10.84
N VAL A 107 -12.37 -1.82 -11.26
CA VAL A 107 -12.24 -0.83 -12.32
C VAL A 107 -12.41 0.55 -11.70
N GLY A 108 -11.36 1.33 -11.69
CA GLY A 108 -11.35 2.69 -11.18
C GLY A 108 -11.43 3.72 -12.31
N TRP A 109 -11.37 4.97 -11.93
CA TRP A 109 -11.30 6.09 -12.87
C TRP A 109 -9.95 6.09 -13.61
N TRP A 110 -9.93 6.61 -14.83
CA TRP A 110 -8.72 6.78 -15.64
C TRP A 110 -8.02 5.47 -16.01
N GLU A 111 -8.78 4.45 -16.40
CA GLU A 111 -8.26 3.15 -16.83
C GLU A 111 -7.48 2.38 -15.74
N TYR A 112 -7.68 2.75 -14.47
CA TYR A 112 -7.10 2.00 -13.35
C TYR A 112 -7.85 0.67 -13.18
N PHE A 113 -7.13 -0.43 -13.38
CA PHE A 113 -7.70 -1.78 -13.32
C PHE A 113 -6.83 -2.70 -12.47
N LEU A 114 -7.45 -3.38 -11.54
CA LEU A 114 -6.85 -4.47 -10.78
C LEU A 114 -7.65 -5.75 -11.01
N GLU A 115 -6.96 -6.80 -11.46
CA GLU A 115 -7.61 -8.08 -11.78
C GLU A 115 -8.07 -8.82 -10.52
N LYS A 116 -7.22 -8.88 -9.49
CA LYS A 116 -7.48 -9.62 -8.25
C LYS A 116 -7.08 -8.83 -7.00
N PRO A 117 -7.64 -7.64 -6.77
CA PRO A 117 -7.40 -6.94 -5.52
C PRO A 117 -7.92 -7.75 -4.34
N ILE A 118 -7.48 -7.39 -3.14
CA ILE A 118 -7.89 -8.07 -1.91
C ILE A 118 -8.90 -7.18 -1.19
N TYR A 119 -10.14 -7.65 -1.06
CA TYR A 119 -11.16 -6.98 -0.25
C TYR A 119 -11.23 -7.61 1.12
N THR A 120 -11.28 -6.79 2.16
CA THR A 120 -11.27 -7.26 3.54
C THR A 120 -12.38 -6.63 4.38
N LEU A 121 -12.80 -7.35 5.40
CA LEU A 121 -13.69 -6.93 6.48
C LEU A 121 -13.07 -7.31 7.84
N PRO A 122 -13.37 -6.59 8.94
CA PRO A 122 -14.03 -5.28 8.96
C PRO A 122 -13.11 -4.16 8.49
N MET A 123 -13.71 -2.98 8.24
CA MET A 123 -12.97 -1.81 7.78
C MET A 123 -12.00 -1.31 8.86
N ASN A 124 -10.79 -0.94 8.42
CA ASN A 124 -9.85 -0.13 9.20
C ASN A 124 -9.84 1.28 8.62
N GLN A 125 -10.06 2.28 9.45
CA GLN A 125 -10.10 3.69 9.01
C GLN A 125 -8.73 4.22 8.58
N SER A 126 -7.65 3.62 9.05
CA SER A 126 -6.27 4.03 8.75
C SER A 126 -5.64 3.17 7.66
N TRP A 127 -6.42 2.84 6.65
CA TRP A 127 -6.06 1.91 5.57
C TRP A 127 -5.01 2.45 4.60
N ALA A 128 -4.94 3.77 4.40
CA ALA A 128 -4.13 4.37 3.33
C ALA A 128 -2.63 4.04 3.49
N GLY A 129 -2.10 3.24 2.58
CA GLY A 129 -0.72 2.78 2.59
C GLY A 129 -0.38 1.73 3.65
N ALA A 130 -1.33 1.31 4.46
CA ALA A 130 -1.10 0.31 5.50
C ALA A 130 -0.88 -1.08 4.89
N PRO A 131 0.10 -1.86 5.38
CA PRO A 131 0.27 -3.23 4.93
C PRO A 131 -0.82 -4.14 5.48
N LEU A 132 -1.25 -5.06 4.64
CA LEU A 132 -2.00 -6.26 5.02
C LEU A 132 -0.98 -7.39 5.17
N VAL A 133 -0.93 -8.03 6.32
CA VAL A 133 0.03 -9.10 6.60
C VAL A 133 -0.67 -10.38 7.04
N ASN A 134 0.00 -11.51 6.84
CA ASN A 134 -0.45 -12.81 7.35
C ASN A 134 0.05 -13.04 8.79
N SER A 135 -0.28 -14.21 9.35
CA SER A 135 0.13 -14.58 10.71
C SER A 135 1.63 -14.72 10.92
N LYS A 136 2.40 -14.81 9.84
CA LYS A 136 3.87 -14.84 9.86
C LYS A 136 4.50 -13.44 9.74
N GLY A 137 3.69 -12.38 9.66
CA GLY A 137 4.16 -11.02 9.46
C GLY A 137 4.63 -10.73 8.03
N GLU A 138 4.25 -11.54 7.07
CA GLU A 138 4.59 -11.34 5.66
C GLU A 138 3.58 -10.42 4.98
N ILE A 139 4.09 -9.50 4.16
CA ILE A 139 3.27 -8.51 3.45
C ILE A 139 2.49 -9.21 2.34
N LEU A 140 1.17 -9.02 2.33
CA LEU A 140 0.26 -9.54 1.31
C LEU A 140 -0.30 -8.45 0.39
N GLY A 141 -0.36 -7.23 0.88
CA GLY A 141 -0.90 -6.12 0.10
C GLY A 141 -0.72 -4.77 0.78
N ILE A 142 -1.07 -3.71 0.07
CA ILE A 142 -1.00 -2.32 0.55
C ILE A 142 -2.38 -1.67 0.40
N GLY A 143 -2.85 -1.02 1.46
CA GLY A 143 -4.15 -0.37 1.52
C GLY A 143 -4.29 0.74 0.50
N SER A 144 -5.30 0.61 -0.35
CA SER A 144 -5.55 1.52 -1.47
C SER A 144 -6.85 2.29 -1.33
N LEU A 145 -7.93 1.64 -0.91
CA LEU A 145 -9.25 2.25 -0.89
C LEU A 145 -10.10 1.79 0.29
N PHE A 146 -11.02 2.68 0.69
CA PHE A 146 -12.24 2.31 1.35
C PHE A 146 -13.26 1.84 0.31
N VAL A 147 -14.02 0.79 0.62
CA VAL A 147 -15.11 0.31 -0.24
C VAL A 147 -16.36 0.07 0.58
N ALA A 148 -17.50 0.54 0.09
CA ALA A 148 -18.75 0.42 0.82
C ALA A 148 -19.36 -1.00 0.74
N ASP A 149 -18.97 -1.79 -0.26
CA ASP A 149 -19.54 -3.09 -0.60
C ASP A 149 -18.45 -4.18 -0.77
N ALA A 150 -17.58 -4.30 0.22
CA ALA A 150 -16.42 -5.18 0.16
C ALA A 150 -16.77 -6.65 -0.11
N ALA A 151 -17.83 -7.18 0.50
CA ALA A 151 -18.17 -8.60 0.38
C ALA A 151 -18.77 -8.95 -0.99
N SER A 152 -19.63 -8.10 -1.52
CA SER A 152 -20.24 -8.29 -2.83
C SER A 152 -20.83 -6.99 -3.37
N PRO A 153 -20.83 -6.80 -4.70
CA PRO A 153 -21.37 -5.57 -5.30
C PRO A 153 -22.81 -5.28 -4.85
N GLY A 154 -23.06 -4.03 -4.45
CA GLY A 154 -24.38 -3.57 -4.05
C GLY A 154 -24.85 -3.97 -2.65
N THR A 155 -24.07 -4.75 -1.91
CA THR A 155 -24.39 -5.10 -0.52
C THR A 155 -23.56 -4.23 0.42
N ILE A 156 -24.22 -3.48 1.31
CA ILE A 156 -23.51 -2.56 2.22
C ILE A 156 -22.69 -3.35 3.25
N THR A 157 -21.42 -3.49 2.98
CA THR A 157 -20.41 -4.13 3.84
C THR A 157 -19.12 -3.31 3.77
N PRO A 158 -19.02 -2.23 4.58
CA PRO A 158 -17.87 -1.36 4.55
C PRO A 158 -16.58 -2.10 4.86
N GLY A 159 -15.61 -1.99 3.98
CA GLY A 159 -14.32 -2.66 4.11
C GLY A 159 -13.21 -1.90 3.40
N ASN A 160 -12.10 -2.59 3.16
CA ASN A 160 -10.95 -2.02 2.47
C ASN A 160 -10.58 -2.85 1.25
N MET A 161 -9.89 -2.20 0.32
CA MET A 161 -9.25 -2.85 -0.82
C MET A 161 -7.73 -2.65 -0.73
N PHE A 162 -7.01 -3.75 -0.93
CA PHE A 162 -5.55 -3.77 -0.93
C PHE A 162 -5.02 -4.15 -2.31
N VAL A 163 -3.97 -3.47 -2.75
CA VAL A 163 -3.22 -3.85 -3.94
C VAL A 163 -2.36 -5.05 -3.59
N PRO A 164 -2.48 -6.19 -4.33
CA PRO A 164 -1.74 -7.41 -3.99
C PRO A 164 -0.24 -7.25 -4.13
N ILE A 165 0.51 -7.79 -3.17
CA ILE A 165 1.98 -7.70 -3.18
C ILE A 165 2.62 -8.42 -4.36
N ASN A 166 1.96 -9.44 -4.92
CA ASN A 166 2.48 -10.15 -6.07
C ASN A 166 2.58 -9.28 -7.33
N LEU A 167 1.85 -8.16 -7.38
CA LEU A 167 2.00 -7.17 -8.47
C LEU A 167 3.30 -6.37 -8.35
N LEU A 168 3.87 -6.25 -7.16
CA LEU A 168 5.13 -5.54 -6.96
C LEU A 168 6.34 -6.37 -7.38
N LYS A 169 6.31 -7.68 -7.11
CA LYS A 169 7.48 -8.56 -7.29
C LYS A 169 8.12 -8.47 -8.68
N PRO A 170 7.35 -8.51 -9.77
CA PRO A 170 7.94 -8.44 -11.13
C PRO A 170 8.55 -7.07 -11.47
N ILE A 171 8.12 -6.00 -10.81
CA ILE A 171 8.51 -4.63 -11.14
C ILE A 171 9.42 -3.99 -10.09
N LEU A 172 9.66 -4.65 -8.95
CA LEU A 172 10.38 -4.06 -7.83
C LEU A 172 11.79 -3.60 -8.22
N ASN A 173 12.55 -4.44 -8.92
CA ASN A 173 13.91 -4.08 -9.33
C ASN A 173 13.93 -2.85 -10.23
N ASP A 174 12.97 -2.73 -11.13
CA ASP A 174 12.84 -1.57 -12.01
C ASP A 174 12.45 -0.31 -11.21
N LEU A 175 11.53 -0.43 -10.27
CA LEU A 175 11.16 0.69 -9.40
C LEU A 175 12.34 1.18 -8.58
N LEU A 176 13.12 0.28 -8.01
CA LEU A 176 14.29 0.63 -7.21
C LEU A 176 15.42 1.24 -8.05
N LYS A 177 15.59 0.78 -9.29
CA LYS A 177 16.68 1.21 -10.17
C LYS A 177 16.35 2.44 -11.01
N TYR A 178 15.13 2.50 -11.55
CA TYR A 178 14.72 3.52 -12.53
C TYR A 178 13.60 4.43 -12.02
N GLY A 179 13.00 4.14 -10.87
CA GLY A 179 11.85 4.86 -10.33
C GLY A 179 10.53 4.54 -11.02
N ARG A 180 10.53 3.64 -11.97
CA ARG A 180 9.36 3.21 -12.75
C ARG A 180 9.62 1.86 -13.40
N PRO A 181 8.58 1.08 -13.76
CA PRO A 181 8.77 -0.12 -14.57
C PRO A 181 9.40 0.25 -15.91
N LYS A 182 10.42 -0.48 -16.31
CA LYS A 182 11.03 -0.32 -17.63
C LYS A 182 10.04 -0.83 -18.67
N SER A 183 9.65 0.03 -19.57
CA SER A 183 8.67 -0.14 -20.63
C SER A 183 8.54 -1.54 -21.20
N GLY A 184 7.35 -2.00 -21.40
CA GLY A 184 7.04 -3.19 -22.17
C GLY A 184 5.78 -3.92 -21.74
N MET A 185 5.21 -3.60 -20.61
CA MET A 185 3.83 -4.01 -20.35
C MET A 185 2.90 -2.91 -20.86
N LYS A 186 2.66 -2.93 -22.16
CA LYS A 186 1.43 -2.35 -22.66
C LYS A 186 0.30 -3.13 -22.04
N PRO A 187 -0.68 -2.49 -21.41
CA PRO A 187 -1.91 -3.18 -21.08
C PRO A 187 -2.54 -3.62 -22.40
N TYR A 188 -2.68 -4.89 -22.57
CA TYR A 188 -3.58 -5.45 -23.57
C TYR A 188 -4.91 -5.70 -22.87
#